data_0371a6a449c7db3f9eb0922f84974563
#
_entry.id   0371a6a449c7db3f9eb0922f84974563
#
_cell.length_a   1.000
_cell.length_b   1.000
_cell.length_c   1.000
_cell.angle_alpha   90.00
_cell.angle_beta   90.00
_cell.angle_gamma   90.00
#
_symmetry.space_group_name_H-M   'P 1'
#
loop_
_entity.id
_entity.type
_entity.pdbx_description
1 polymer ?
#
loop_
_entity_poly.entity_id
_entity_poly.type
_entity_poly.pdbx_seq_one_letter_code
_entity_poly.pdbx_strand_id
1 'polypeptide(L)'
;TNQPVQVQIRTMQNGYPTREIVPFADTTVDSAQINVSTDAKTATTFTFPSPVYLAENEEYAFVVLSNSKNYTMYTARMGQKTIDDARLISKQPYLGSMFKSQNAFTWTPEQNEDVKFNIKFCNFTEDTIGDVYLVNDAVPDLVLDDINPITTTASSGVITIKHRNHGMHSTQANVTISGVPSGTHNGIDSTNINGTYTTIGNIKLDSYTVTAKNSDTATASGDIGGTDNVSASRNILYDIVQPIIGNVIHQDTTLVGTIRTTGGRTLESSETEYSLESEDDRKPVALNSDYYQTKPGMIASPINETNEMSGSKSFVLNLSLYTPFGANNLSPVIDTSKMSLHLIQNRLTNPIS
;
A
#
# COMPACT_ATOMS: atom_id res chain seq x y z
N THR A 1 30.00 17.39 10.43
CA THR A 1 29.60 17.07 9.04
C THR A 1 28.11 17.00 8.97
N ASN A 2 27.51 17.44 7.86
CA ASN A 2 26.05 17.38 7.62
C ASN A 2 25.69 16.21 6.71
N GLN A 3 26.60 15.25 6.48
CA GLN A 3 26.35 14.11 5.63
C GLN A 3 25.73 12.95 6.44
N PRO A 4 24.74 12.24 5.93
CA PRO A 4 24.19 11.07 6.58
C PRO A 4 25.15 9.88 6.52
N VAL A 5 24.83 8.86 7.31
CA VAL A 5 25.45 7.54 7.27
C VAL A 5 24.40 6.52 6.89
N GLN A 6 24.69 5.71 5.90
CA GLN A 6 23.84 4.64 5.40
C GLN A 6 24.38 3.29 5.84
N VAL A 7 23.50 2.37 6.21
CA VAL A 7 23.83 0.97 6.50
C VAL A 7 22.99 0.07 5.62
N GLN A 8 23.66 -0.91 4.98
CA GLN A 8 23.05 -1.91 4.13
C GLN A 8 23.46 -3.29 4.58
N ILE A 9 22.57 -4.29 4.43
CA ILE A 9 22.96 -5.69 4.45
C ILE A 9 23.01 -6.17 3.01
N ARG A 10 24.14 -6.74 2.62
CA ARG A 10 24.40 -7.24 1.26
C ARG A 10 24.70 -8.72 1.29
N THR A 11 24.42 -9.38 0.17
CA THR A 11 24.83 -10.76 -0.06
C THR A 11 26.34 -10.86 -0.20
N MET A 12 26.86 -12.05 0.05
CA MET A 12 28.26 -12.36 -0.14
C MET A 12 28.43 -13.33 -1.33
N GLN A 13 29.53 -13.17 -2.07
CA GLN A 13 29.90 -14.10 -3.13
C GLN A 13 31.41 -14.28 -3.14
N ASN A 14 31.85 -15.53 -3.14
CA ASN A 14 33.28 -15.87 -3.06
C ASN A 14 34.03 -15.18 -1.91
N GLY A 15 33.36 -14.99 -0.76
CA GLY A 15 33.95 -14.35 0.41
C GLY A 15 34.03 -12.83 0.35
N TYR A 16 33.37 -12.17 -0.61
CA TYR A 16 33.33 -10.72 -0.74
C TYR A 16 31.89 -10.17 -0.78
N PRO A 17 31.67 -8.97 -0.21
CA PRO A 17 30.38 -8.30 -0.33
C PRO A 17 30.02 -8.00 -1.79
N THR A 18 28.82 -8.34 -2.21
CA THR A 18 28.29 -8.03 -3.53
C THR A 18 27.69 -6.63 -3.60
N ARG A 19 27.06 -6.28 -4.72
CA ARG A 19 26.26 -5.06 -4.89
C ARG A 19 24.79 -5.27 -4.51
N GLU A 20 24.41 -6.51 -4.34
CA GLU A 20 23.02 -6.88 -4.09
C GLU A 20 22.67 -6.63 -2.61
N ILE A 21 21.66 -5.78 -2.40
CA ILE A 21 21.14 -5.44 -1.10
C ILE A 21 19.99 -6.41 -0.79
N VAL A 22 20.02 -7.00 0.41
CA VAL A 22 18.92 -7.81 0.90
C VAL A 22 17.64 -6.95 1.00
N PRO A 23 16.47 -7.44 0.60
CA PRO A 23 15.22 -6.67 0.68
C PRO A 23 15.00 -6.05 2.07
N PHE A 24 14.60 -4.76 2.10
CA PHE A 24 14.43 -3.95 3.31
C PHE A 24 15.69 -3.65 4.13
N ALA A 25 16.84 -4.11 3.68
CA ALA A 25 18.09 -3.99 4.42
C ALA A 25 18.90 -2.74 4.03
N ASP A 26 18.25 -1.62 3.86
CA ASP A 26 18.83 -0.32 3.60
C ASP A 26 18.22 0.72 4.54
N THR A 27 19.07 1.43 5.27
CA THR A 27 18.62 2.50 6.17
C THR A 27 19.65 3.61 6.25
N THR A 28 19.18 4.83 6.44
CA THR A 28 20.02 6.03 6.53
C THR A 28 19.70 6.77 7.81
N VAL A 29 20.75 7.23 8.48
CA VAL A 29 20.67 8.01 9.73
C VAL A 29 21.34 9.35 9.49
N ASP A 30 20.64 10.42 9.85
CA ASP A 30 21.15 11.79 9.72
C ASP A 30 22.30 12.06 10.70
N SER A 31 23.15 13.01 10.35
CA SER A 31 24.34 13.37 11.16
C SER A 31 24.00 13.75 12.60
N ALA A 32 22.83 14.33 12.84
CA ALA A 32 22.36 14.71 14.17
C ALA A 32 22.04 13.51 15.08
N GLN A 33 21.78 12.35 14.49
CA GLN A 33 21.43 11.11 15.20
C GLN A 33 22.64 10.18 15.40
N ILE A 34 23.79 10.56 14.85
CA ILE A 34 25.02 9.79 15.03
C ILE A 34 25.61 10.07 16.41
N ASN A 35 25.70 9.05 17.22
CA ASN A 35 26.31 9.14 18.54
C ASN A 35 27.84 9.15 18.43
N VAL A 36 28.48 10.09 19.13
CA VAL A 36 29.92 10.20 19.22
C VAL A 36 30.35 9.81 20.61
N SER A 37 31.41 9.01 20.73
CA SER A 37 31.94 8.53 22.01
C SER A 37 33.47 8.56 21.98
N THR A 38 34.09 8.78 23.15
CA THR A 38 35.54 8.71 23.33
C THR A 38 36.03 7.34 23.80
N ASP A 39 35.08 6.44 24.17
CA ASP A 39 35.38 5.13 24.76
C ASP A 39 34.67 3.95 24.05
N ALA A 40 34.08 4.19 22.91
CA ALA A 40 33.32 3.20 22.11
C ALA A 40 32.14 2.52 22.84
N LYS A 41 31.60 3.15 23.92
CA LYS A 41 30.47 2.57 24.68
C LYS A 41 29.12 2.98 24.15
N THR A 42 29.00 4.14 23.52
CA THR A 42 27.75 4.67 22.99
C THR A 42 27.59 4.26 21.53
N ALA A 43 26.64 3.38 21.26
CA ALA A 43 26.38 2.92 19.90
C ALA A 43 25.45 3.87 19.14
N THR A 44 25.64 3.98 17.83
CA THR A 44 24.63 4.51 16.92
C THR A 44 23.73 3.36 16.47
N THR A 45 22.42 3.54 16.62
CA THR A 45 21.43 2.53 16.21
C THR A 45 20.93 2.82 14.81
N PHE A 46 20.95 1.81 13.97
CA PHE A 46 20.36 1.82 12.64
C PHE A 46 19.15 0.88 12.64
N THR A 47 17.98 1.42 12.36
CA THR A 47 16.74 0.64 12.31
C THR A 47 16.30 0.53 10.87
N PHE A 48 16.14 -0.70 10.39
CA PHE A 48 15.59 -0.97 9.06
C PHE A 48 14.09 -0.68 9.04
N PRO A 49 13.52 -0.29 7.87
CA PRO A 49 12.10 0.06 7.75
C PRO A 49 11.16 -1.12 8.01
N SER A 50 11.67 -2.34 7.84
CA SER A 50 10.95 -3.60 8.04
C SER A 50 11.91 -4.67 8.56
N PRO A 51 11.43 -5.76 9.16
CA PRO A 51 12.24 -6.94 9.43
C PRO A 51 12.96 -7.42 8.18
N VAL A 52 14.25 -7.72 8.32
CA VAL A 52 15.11 -8.22 7.25
C VAL A 52 15.26 -9.72 7.42
N TYR A 53 14.87 -10.48 6.41
CA TYR A 53 15.08 -11.92 6.40
C TYR A 53 16.51 -12.25 5.98
N LEU A 54 17.18 -13.05 6.81
CA LEU A 54 18.48 -13.62 6.52
C LEU A 54 18.36 -15.14 6.53
N ALA A 55 18.70 -15.78 5.42
CA ALA A 55 18.62 -17.22 5.29
C ALA A 55 19.67 -17.91 6.18
N GLU A 56 19.32 -19.07 6.70
CA GLU A 56 20.22 -19.87 7.52
C GLU A 56 21.36 -20.42 6.68
N ASN A 57 22.57 -20.47 7.26
CA ASN A 57 23.80 -20.95 6.64
C ASN A 57 24.29 -20.13 5.41
N GLU A 58 23.82 -18.90 5.24
CA GLU A 58 24.28 -17.97 4.24
C GLU A 58 25.14 -16.86 4.86
N GLU A 59 26.10 -16.37 4.08
CA GLU A 59 26.98 -15.28 4.50
C GLU A 59 26.43 -13.93 4.04
N TYR A 60 26.44 -12.95 4.95
CA TYR A 60 26.03 -11.58 4.69
C TYR A 60 27.07 -10.58 5.17
N ALA A 61 27.09 -9.43 4.54
CA ALA A 61 27.89 -8.30 5.00
C ALA A 61 27.01 -7.12 5.37
N PHE A 62 27.18 -6.54 6.54
CA PHE A 62 26.68 -5.20 6.78
C PHE A 62 27.72 -4.18 6.28
N VAL A 63 27.23 -3.23 5.50
CA VAL A 63 28.06 -2.23 4.82
C VAL A 63 27.70 -0.86 5.34
N VAL A 64 28.68 -0.14 5.86
CA VAL A 64 28.51 1.24 6.36
C VAL A 64 29.06 2.19 5.32
N LEU A 65 28.25 3.12 4.86
CA LEU A 65 28.55 4.07 3.81
C LEU A 65 28.38 5.52 4.27
N SER A 66 29.29 6.38 3.88
CA SER A 66 29.13 7.83 4.02
C SER A 66 29.96 8.56 2.96
N ASN A 67 29.44 9.69 2.48
CA ASN A 67 30.17 10.61 1.60
C ASN A 67 31.11 11.55 2.37
N SER A 68 31.21 11.41 3.69
CA SER A 68 32.08 12.25 4.53
C SER A 68 33.29 11.48 5.05
N LYS A 69 34.47 12.00 4.78
CA LYS A 69 35.74 11.51 5.34
C LYS A 69 35.91 11.78 6.84
N ASN A 70 35.02 12.56 7.43
CA ASN A 70 35.13 12.96 8.84
C ASN A 70 34.47 11.97 9.82
N TYR A 71 33.75 10.98 9.31
CA TYR A 71 33.28 9.89 10.14
C TYR A 71 34.40 8.89 10.39
N THR A 72 34.50 8.49 11.65
CA THR A 72 35.44 7.48 12.13
C THR A 72 34.68 6.41 12.89
N MET A 73 35.11 5.18 12.80
CA MET A 73 34.52 4.05 13.49
C MET A 73 35.57 3.35 14.33
N TYR A 74 35.20 2.95 15.54
CA TYR A 74 36.10 2.19 16.38
C TYR A 74 36.27 0.77 15.85
N THR A 75 37.52 0.33 15.76
CA THR A 75 37.89 -1.05 15.42
C THR A 75 38.74 -1.64 16.53
N ALA A 76 38.64 -2.94 16.70
CA ALA A 76 39.54 -3.73 17.55
C ALA A 76 40.61 -4.35 16.67
N ARG A 77 41.90 -4.12 16.99
CA ARG A 77 43.04 -4.63 16.22
C ARG A 77 43.83 -5.62 17.06
N MET A 78 44.09 -6.79 16.53
CA MET A 78 44.92 -7.80 17.19
C MET A 78 46.33 -7.25 17.50
N GLY A 79 46.81 -7.55 18.70
CA GLY A 79 48.11 -7.08 19.18
C GLY A 79 48.13 -5.65 19.72
N GLN A 80 46.98 -4.93 19.65
CA GLN A 80 46.84 -3.62 20.31
C GLN A 80 46.12 -3.74 21.67
N LYS A 81 46.31 -2.77 22.52
CA LYS A 81 45.58 -2.67 23.78
C LYS A 81 44.16 -2.11 23.56
N THR A 82 43.27 -2.45 24.47
CA THR A 82 41.96 -1.81 24.60
C THR A 82 42.10 -0.32 24.90
N ILE A 83 41.06 0.47 24.66
CA ILE A 83 41.04 1.94 24.82
C ILE A 83 41.41 2.34 26.27
N ASP A 84 41.07 1.49 27.23
CA ASP A 84 41.39 1.68 28.67
C ASP A 84 42.78 1.16 29.05
N ASP A 85 43.61 0.77 28.10
CA ASP A 85 44.93 0.17 28.29
C ASP A 85 44.97 -1.10 29.16
N ALA A 86 43.82 -1.64 29.56
CA ALA A 86 43.72 -2.69 30.54
C ALA A 86 44.01 -4.10 29.98
N ARG A 87 43.80 -4.33 28.69
CA ARG A 87 43.91 -5.65 28.08
C ARG A 87 44.53 -5.59 26.68
N LEU A 88 45.26 -6.65 26.35
CA LEU A 88 45.74 -6.88 24.99
C LEU A 88 44.66 -7.63 24.18
N ILE A 89 44.34 -7.16 22.98
CA ILE A 89 43.46 -7.84 22.05
C ILE A 89 44.22 -9.00 21.42
N SER A 90 43.96 -10.21 21.89
CA SER A 90 44.70 -11.40 21.49
C SER A 90 43.93 -12.34 20.56
N LYS A 91 42.65 -12.13 20.36
CA LYS A 91 41.82 -12.96 19.47
C LYS A 91 40.58 -12.19 18.98
N GLN A 92 40.10 -12.57 17.82
CA GLN A 92 38.77 -12.21 17.32
C GLN A 92 37.78 -13.30 17.76
N PRO A 93 36.73 -12.94 18.50
CA PRO A 93 35.82 -13.93 19.07
C PRO A 93 34.84 -14.50 18.04
N TYR A 94 34.62 -13.84 16.91
CA TYR A 94 33.65 -14.24 15.89
C TYR A 94 34.34 -14.57 14.57
N LEU A 95 33.75 -15.50 13.83
CA LEU A 95 34.11 -15.78 12.45
C LEU A 95 33.57 -14.64 11.58
N GLY A 96 34.41 -14.02 10.78
CA GLY A 96 34.06 -12.94 9.90
C GLY A 96 35.31 -12.14 9.54
N SER A 97 35.23 -11.35 8.50
CA SER A 97 36.32 -10.49 8.04
C SER A 97 35.81 -9.08 7.85
N MET A 98 36.59 -8.12 8.33
CA MET A 98 36.34 -6.73 8.02
C MET A 98 36.88 -6.40 6.64
N PHE A 99 36.13 -5.60 5.89
CA PHE A 99 36.55 -5.11 4.57
C PHE A 99 36.57 -3.59 4.57
N LYS A 100 37.53 -3.03 3.84
CA LYS A 100 37.62 -1.58 3.59
C LYS A 100 37.44 -1.34 2.10
N SER A 101 36.68 -0.29 1.77
CA SER A 101 36.44 0.13 0.39
C SER A 101 36.39 1.65 0.28
N GLN A 102 36.88 2.19 -0.82
CA GLN A 102 36.76 3.61 -1.14
C GLN A 102 35.60 3.90 -2.10
N ASN A 103 35.11 2.90 -2.78
CA ASN A 103 34.09 3.04 -3.84
C ASN A 103 32.86 2.15 -3.63
N ALA A 104 32.76 1.46 -2.50
CA ALA A 104 31.69 0.52 -2.15
C ALA A 104 31.54 -0.68 -3.12
N PHE A 105 32.53 -0.93 -3.99
CA PHE A 105 32.50 -2.00 -4.98
C PHE A 105 33.75 -2.88 -4.94
N THR A 106 34.90 -2.31 -4.59
CA THR A 106 36.15 -3.05 -4.48
C THR A 106 36.51 -3.14 -3.00
N TRP A 107 36.65 -4.35 -2.50
CA TRP A 107 36.82 -4.64 -1.09
C TRP A 107 38.21 -5.19 -0.81
N THR A 108 38.88 -4.59 0.18
CA THR A 108 40.15 -5.07 0.69
C THR A 108 39.94 -5.71 2.05
N PRO A 109 40.21 -7.00 2.22
CA PRO A 109 40.04 -7.68 3.51
C PRO A 109 41.08 -7.23 4.53
N GLU A 110 40.66 -7.02 5.77
CA GLU A 110 41.48 -6.71 6.94
C GLU A 110 41.35 -7.83 7.97
N GLN A 111 42.26 -8.75 7.97
CA GLN A 111 42.18 -9.95 8.81
C GLN A 111 42.48 -9.69 10.31
N ASN A 112 43.17 -8.59 10.61
CA ASN A 112 43.60 -8.28 11.98
C ASN A 112 42.74 -7.22 12.68
N GLU A 113 41.73 -6.70 12.01
CA GLU A 113 40.82 -5.70 12.54
C GLU A 113 39.39 -6.17 12.47
N ASP A 114 38.59 -5.74 13.44
CA ASP A 114 37.17 -6.03 13.48
C ASP A 114 36.38 -4.88 14.08
N VAL A 115 35.10 -4.80 13.77
CA VAL A 115 34.17 -3.75 14.22
C VAL A 115 33.24 -4.29 15.28
N LYS A 116 33.07 -3.52 16.34
CA LYS A 116 32.08 -3.83 17.36
C LYS A 116 30.67 -3.50 16.88
N PHE A 117 29.78 -4.48 16.86
CA PHE A 117 28.38 -4.28 16.53
C PHE A 117 27.46 -5.15 17.36
N ASN A 118 26.19 -4.82 17.40
CA ASN A 118 25.11 -5.63 17.97
C ASN A 118 23.99 -5.76 16.94
N ILE A 119 23.47 -6.94 16.75
CA ILE A 119 22.29 -7.20 15.93
C ILE A 119 21.13 -7.52 16.86
N LYS A 120 19.99 -6.89 16.61
CA LYS A 120 18.73 -7.22 17.26
C LYS A 120 17.89 -8.04 16.28
N PHE A 121 17.43 -9.19 16.72
CA PHE A 121 16.52 -10.03 15.95
C PHE A 121 15.07 -9.71 16.31
N CYS A 122 14.19 -9.87 15.35
CA CYS A 122 12.76 -9.84 15.60
C CYS A 122 12.33 -11.09 16.34
N ASN A 123 11.35 -10.93 17.22
CA ASN A 123 10.68 -12.03 17.91
C ASN A 123 9.18 -11.81 17.68
N PHE A 124 8.60 -12.59 16.79
CA PHE A 124 7.20 -12.50 16.44
C PHE A 124 6.34 -13.29 17.42
N THR A 125 5.09 -12.83 17.59
CA THR A 125 4.13 -13.55 18.41
C THR A 125 3.67 -14.80 17.67
N GLU A 126 3.83 -15.93 18.32
CA GLU A 126 3.45 -17.24 17.78
C GLU A 126 1.98 -17.55 18.05
N ASP A 127 1.41 -18.45 17.24
CA ASP A 127 0.08 -19.02 17.40
C ASP A 127 -1.03 -17.97 17.59
N THR A 128 -0.83 -16.84 16.94
CA THR A 128 -1.75 -15.70 16.99
C THR A 128 -1.88 -15.08 15.60
N ILE A 129 -3.10 -14.71 15.24
CA ILE A 129 -3.36 -14.02 13.98
C ILE A 129 -3.17 -12.52 14.21
N GLY A 130 -2.35 -11.90 13.36
CA GLY A 130 -2.20 -10.46 13.27
C GLY A 130 -2.95 -9.93 12.05
N ASP A 131 -3.90 -9.01 12.24
CA ASP A 131 -4.68 -8.44 11.15
C ASP A 131 -4.17 -7.05 10.75
N VAL A 132 -4.04 -6.84 9.44
CA VAL A 132 -3.72 -5.56 8.83
C VAL A 132 -4.86 -5.14 7.93
N TYR A 133 -5.42 -3.96 8.20
CA TYR A 133 -6.49 -3.36 7.40
C TYR A 133 -5.94 -2.22 6.57
N LEU A 134 -6.03 -2.34 5.26
CA LEU A 134 -5.63 -1.33 4.31
C LEU A 134 -6.87 -0.77 3.64
N VAL A 135 -7.07 0.53 3.75
CA VAL A 135 -8.26 1.23 3.28
C VAL A 135 -7.83 2.36 2.35
N ASN A 136 -8.33 2.37 1.13
CA ASN A 136 -8.13 3.50 0.23
C ASN A 136 -9.10 4.64 0.54
N ASP A 137 -8.84 5.81 0.01
CA ASP A 137 -9.79 6.91 0.07
C ASP A 137 -11.07 6.59 -0.73
N ALA A 138 -12.20 7.07 -0.25
CA ALA A 138 -13.46 6.93 -0.98
C ALA A 138 -13.37 7.59 -2.36
N VAL A 139 -14.08 7.02 -3.32
CA VAL A 139 -14.19 7.63 -4.65
C VAL A 139 -14.89 8.99 -4.49
N PRO A 140 -14.25 10.09 -4.86
CA PRO A 140 -14.82 11.42 -4.68
C PRO A 140 -16.00 11.63 -5.63
N ASP A 141 -16.93 12.48 -5.20
CA ASP A 141 -17.96 13.02 -6.08
C ASP A 141 -17.30 13.81 -7.21
N LEU A 142 -17.89 13.76 -8.40
CA LEU A 142 -17.45 14.59 -9.52
C LEU A 142 -18.24 15.88 -9.54
N VAL A 143 -17.53 17.00 -9.62
CA VAL A 143 -18.11 18.26 -10.06
C VAL A 143 -18.50 18.12 -11.54
N LEU A 144 -19.72 18.48 -11.86
CA LEU A 144 -20.24 18.36 -13.23
C LEU A 144 -19.68 19.49 -14.09
N ASP A 145 -19.19 19.15 -15.28
CA ASP A 145 -18.44 20.09 -16.15
C ASP A 145 -19.28 21.25 -16.70
N ASP A 146 -20.58 21.06 -16.84
CA ASP A 146 -21.46 22.05 -17.41
C ASP A 146 -21.97 23.05 -16.35
N ILE A 147 -22.05 24.35 -16.69
CA ILE A 147 -22.59 25.37 -15.78
C ILE A 147 -24.05 25.08 -15.40
N ASN A 148 -24.82 24.49 -16.31
CA ASN A 148 -26.20 24.04 -16.08
C ASN A 148 -26.27 22.52 -16.40
N PRO A 149 -25.82 21.67 -15.48
CA PRO A 149 -25.65 20.23 -15.78
C PRO A 149 -26.97 19.45 -15.74
N ILE A 150 -28.06 20.08 -15.42
CA ILE A 150 -29.38 19.45 -15.26
C ILE A 150 -30.34 19.96 -16.31
N THR A 151 -30.94 19.09 -17.08
CA THR A 151 -31.96 19.44 -18.09
C THR A 151 -33.33 19.03 -17.60
N THR A 152 -34.29 19.93 -17.67
CA THR A 152 -35.70 19.76 -17.34
C THR A 152 -36.57 19.72 -18.58
N THR A 153 -37.74 19.08 -18.48
CA THR A 153 -38.80 19.10 -19.50
C THR A 153 -40.08 19.56 -18.83
N ALA A 154 -40.78 20.55 -19.42
CA ALA A 154 -42.03 21.07 -18.86
C ALA A 154 -43.05 19.97 -18.61
N SER A 155 -43.76 20.06 -17.49
CA SER A 155 -44.75 19.09 -17.02
C SER A 155 -44.19 17.70 -16.69
N SER A 156 -42.87 17.60 -16.48
CA SER A 156 -42.19 16.34 -16.11
C SER A 156 -41.42 16.49 -14.80
N GLY A 157 -41.49 15.48 -13.96
CA GLY A 157 -40.62 15.34 -12.80
C GLY A 157 -39.29 14.61 -13.13
N VAL A 158 -39.15 14.09 -14.34
CA VAL A 158 -37.91 13.47 -14.79
C VAL A 158 -36.93 14.52 -15.23
N ILE A 159 -35.76 14.53 -14.60
CA ILE A 159 -34.65 15.44 -14.91
C ILE A 159 -33.46 14.65 -15.45
N THR A 160 -32.75 15.21 -16.43
CA THR A 160 -31.54 14.57 -16.99
C THR A 160 -30.30 15.23 -16.39
N ILE A 161 -29.41 14.43 -15.89
CA ILE A 161 -28.12 14.86 -15.33
C ILE A 161 -27.04 14.65 -16.38
N LYS A 162 -26.37 15.70 -16.78
CA LYS A 162 -25.18 15.67 -17.64
C LYS A 162 -23.97 15.38 -16.78
N HIS A 163 -23.43 14.18 -16.86
CA HIS A 163 -22.36 13.67 -15.99
C HIS A 163 -21.36 12.89 -16.85
N ARG A 164 -20.33 13.57 -17.32
CA ARG A 164 -19.31 12.96 -18.18
C ARG A 164 -18.52 11.93 -17.45
N ASN A 165 -18.21 10.83 -18.13
CA ASN A 165 -17.36 9.77 -17.60
C ASN A 165 -17.84 9.18 -16.25
N HIS A 166 -19.15 9.17 -16.03
CA HIS A 166 -19.68 8.63 -14.76
C HIS A 166 -19.41 7.14 -14.57
N GLY A 167 -19.21 6.37 -15.63
CA GLY A 167 -18.83 4.95 -15.55
C GLY A 167 -19.97 4.01 -15.17
N MET A 168 -21.17 4.51 -14.93
CA MET A 168 -22.32 3.69 -14.53
C MET A 168 -22.95 3.01 -15.73
N HIS A 169 -23.38 1.75 -15.56
CA HIS A 169 -24.03 0.97 -16.60
C HIS A 169 -25.27 0.23 -16.10
N SER A 170 -25.63 0.36 -14.83
CA SER A 170 -26.75 -0.32 -14.17
C SER A 170 -27.76 0.68 -13.63
N THR A 171 -29.04 0.32 -13.68
CA THR A 171 -30.13 1.10 -13.06
C THR A 171 -30.21 0.95 -11.54
N GLN A 172 -29.38 0.11 -10.95
CA GLN A 172 -29.34 -0.10 -9.49
C GLN A 172 -28.42 0.87 -8.79
N ALA A 173 -27.72 1.73 -9.49
CA ALA A 173 -26.79 2.67 -8.90
C ALA A 173 -27.48 3.72 -8.05
N ASN A 174 -26.92 3.98 -6.86
CA ASN A 174 -27.30 5.13 -6.02
C ASN A 174 -26.49 6.35 -6.44
N VAL A 175 -27.15 7.47 -6.67
CA VAL A 175 -26.51 8.74 -7.00
C VAL A 175 -26.94 9.80 -6.01
N THR A 176 -25.96 10.53 -5.47
CA THR A 176 -26.23 11.72 -4.65
C THR A 176 -25.84 12.94 -5.47
N ILE A 177 -26.79 13.87 -5.63
CA ILE A 177 -26.59 15.17 -6.29
C ILE A 177 -26.50 16.23 -5.21
N SER A 178 -25.55 17.14 -5.32
CA SER A 178 -25.33 18.24 -4.40
C SER A 178 -24.86 19.51 -5.11
N GLY A 179 -24.93 20.64 -4.41
CA GLY A 179 -24.43 21.91 -4.94
C GLY A 179 -25.40 22.68 -5.83
N VAL A 180 -26.61 22.18 -6.10
CA VAL A 180 -27.64 22.99 -6.76
C VAL A 180 -28.04 24.13 -5.80
N PRO A 181 -27.92 25.41 -6.23
CA PRO A 181 -28.20 26.54 -5.36
C PRO A 181 -29.63 26.56 -4.82
N SER A 182 -29.81 27.12 -3.63
CA SER A 182 -31.13 27.25 -3.04
C SER A 182 -32.07 28.06 -3.90
N GLY A 183 -33.31 27.63 -4.05
CA GLY A 183 -34.37 28.27 -4.82
C GLY A 183 -35.06 27.32 -5.78
N THR A 184 -35.91 27.88 -6.63
CA THR A 184 -36.71 27.15 -7.61
C THR A 184 -36.06 27.25 -9.00
N HIS A 185 -35.83 26.12 -9.61
CA HIS A 185 -35.18 25.96 -10.92
C HIS A 185 -36.21 25.37 -11.90
N ASN A 186 -36.65 26.16 -12.87
CA ASN A 186 -37.70 25.74 -13.81
C ASN A 186 -38.92 25.09 -13.13
N GLY A 187 -39.31 25.60 -11.95
CA GLY A 187 -40.44 25.10 -11.19
C GLY A 187 -40.11 24.00 -10.16
N ILE A 188 -38.94 23.39 -10.19
CA ILE A 188 -38.50 22.37 -9.22
C ILE A 188 -37.68 23.06 -8.12
N ASP A 189 -38.02 22.79 -6.88
CA ASP A 189 -37.24 23.26 -5.73
C ASP A 189 -35.90 22.56 -5.63
N SER A 190 -34.84 23.32 -5.28
CA SER A 190 -33.48 22.76 -5.15
C SER A 190 -33.38 21.60 -4.14
N THR A 191 -34.20 21.56 -3.10
CA THR A 191 -34.27 20.46 -2.12
C THR A 191 -34.81 19.18 -2.72
N ASN A 192 -35.59 19.29 -3.82
CA ASN A 192 -36.14 18.17 -4.57
C ASN A 192 -35.16 17.67 -5.65
N ILE A 193 -34.10 18.46 -5.94
CA ILE A 193 -33.01 18.08 -6.83
C ILE A 193 -31.83 17.53 -6.04
N ASN A 194 -31.38 18.24 -5.01
CA ASN A 194 -30.28 17.80 -4.16
C ASN A 194 -30.66 16.58 -3.33
N GLY A 195 -29.70 15.63 -3.20
CA GLY A 195 -29.79 14.47 -2.34
C GLY A 195 -29.69 13.15 -3.09
N THR A 196 -29.93 12.05 -2.40
CA THR A 196 -29.71 10.69 -2.90
C THR A 196 -30.91 10.17 -3.68
N TYR A 197 -30.62 9.57 -4.83
CA TYR A 197 -31.54 8.85 -5.70
C TYR A 197 -31.16 7.39 -5.74
N THR A 198 -32.09 6.51 -5.37
CA THR A 198 -31.91 5.06 -5.37
C THR A 198 -32.21 4.40 -6.72
N THR A 199 -32.82 5.16 -7.63
CA THR A 199 -33.16 4.69 -8.98
C THR A 199 -32.73 5.72 -9.99
N ILE A 200 -31.95 5.30 -10.97
CA ILE A 200 -31.56 6.08 -12.14
C ILE A 200 -32.09 5.41 -13.39
N GLY A 201 -32.42 6.19 -14.40
CA GLY A 201 -32.94 5.70 -15.69
C GLY A 201 -32.17 6.26 -16.89
N ASN A 202 -32.44 5.71 -18.06
CA ASN A 202 -31.87 6.18 -19.33
C ASN A 202 -30.36 6.44 -19.26
N ILE A 203 -29.61 5.51 -18.69
CA ILE A 203 -28.15 5.63 -18.57
C ILE A 203 -27.53 5.64 -19.96
N LYS A 204 -26.80 6.71 -20.26
CA LYS A 204 -26.02 6.90 -21.47
C LYS A 204 -24.55 7.10 -21.08
N LEU A 205 -23.67 7.29 -22.03
CA LEU A 205 -22.26 7.46 -21.80
C LEU A 205 -21.95 8.64 -20.86
N ASP A 206 -22.63 9.79 -21.05
CA ASP A 206 -22.35 11.03 -20.34
C ASP A 206 -23.61 11.64 -19.67
N SER A 207 -24.65 10.85 -19.46
CA SER A 207 -25.87 11.33 -18.81
C SER A 207 -26.74 10.19 -18.31
N TYR A 208 -27.62 10.53 -17.40
CA TYR A 208 -28.70 9.63 -16.90
C TYR A 208 -29.89 10.47 -16.44
N THR A 209 -31.00 9.81 -16.15
CA THR A 209 -32.19 10.49 -15.62
C THR A 209 -32.47 10.09 -14.18
N VAL A 210 -33.00 11.03 -13.42
CA VAL A 210 -33.57 10.78 -12.08
C VAL A 210 -34.95 11.46 -12.01
N THR A 211 -35.78 11.05 -11.06
CA THR A 211 -37.09 11.68 -10.83
C THR A 211 -36.95 12.63 -9.64
N ALA A 212 -37.31 13.88 -9.84
CA ALA A 212 -37.35 14.89 -8.75
C ALA A 212 -38.13 14.38 -7.56
N LYS A 213 -37.68 14.72 -6.35
CA LYS A 213 -38.30 14.25 -5.12
C LYS A 213 -39.66 14.91 -4.90
N ASN A 214 -40.45 14.32 -4.00
CA ASN A 214 -41.75 14.84 -3.59
C ASN A 214 -42.74 15.04 -4.75
N SER A 215 -42.58 14.24 -5.86
CA SER A 215 -43.43 14.37 -7.05
C SER A 215 -43.43 15.77 -7.67
N ASP A 216 -42.35 16.53 -7.46
CA ASP A 216 -42.17 17.85 -8.03
C ASP A 216 -42.02 17.78 -9.54
N THR A 217 -42.53 18.76 -10.28
CA THR A 217 -42.53 18.77 -11.73
C THR A 217 -42.07 20.14 -12.29
N ALA A 218 -41.32 20.08 -13.38
CA ALA A 218 -40.83 21.28 -14.03
C ALA A 218 -41.99 22.07 -14.69
N THR A 219 -42.00 23.35 -14.52
CA THR A 219 -42.93 24.28 -15.19
C THR A 219 -42.38 24.74 -16.55
N ALA A 220 -41.08 24.57 -16.77
CA ALA A 220 -40.40 24.96 -18.01
C ALA A 220 -39.35 23.93 -18.43
N SER A 221 -39.10 23.86 -19.73
CA SER A 221 -37.98 23.08 -20.27
C SER A 221 -36.73 23.95 -20.34
N GLY A 222 -35.57 23.37 -20.05
CA GLY A 222 -34.27 24.06 -20.16
C GLY A 222 -33.23 23.48 -19.23
N ASP A 223 -32.01 24.02 -19.34
CA ASP A 223 -30.88 23.63 -18.53
C ASP A 223 -30.83 24.48 -17.25
N ILE A 224 -30.64 23.84 -16.13
CA ILE A 224 -30.61 24.42 -14.79
C ILE A 224 -29.39 23.90 -13.98
N GLY A 225 -29.20 24.46 -12.82
CA GLY A 225 -28.11 24.15 -11.90
C GLY A 225 -27.24 25.36 -11.57
N GLY A 226 -27.08 26.26 -12.48
CA GLY A 226 -26.65 27.67 -12.30
C GLY A 226 -25.25 27.94 -11.76
N THR A 227 -24.47 26.92 -11.39
CA THR A 227 -23.12 27.09 -10.86
C THR A 227 -22.18 25.99 -11.31
N ASP A 228 -20.90 26.24 -11.18
CA ASP A 228 -19.79 25.32 -11.38
C ASP A 228 -19.54 24.37 -10.17
N ASN A 229 -20.43 24.39 -9.18
CA ASN A 229 -20.29 23.59 -7.96
C ASN A 229 -21.27 22.43 -7.84
N VAL A 230 -22.10 22.19 -8.87
CA VAL A 230 -22.98 21.01 -8.85
C VAL A 230 -22.14 19.76 -8.99
N SER A 231 -22.26 18.86 -8.03
CA SER A 231 -21.54 17.60 -8.02
C SER A 231 -22.49 16.41 -7.97
N ALA A 232 -22.03 15.27 -8.45
CA ALA A 232 -22.74 14.03 -8.37
C ALA A 232 -21.79 12.88 -7.96
N SER A 233 -22.27 12.05 -7.05
CA SER A 233 -21.58 10.80 -6.73
C SER A 233 -21.69 9.83 -7.90
N ARG A 234 -20.73 8.88 -7.94
CA ARG A 234 -20.76 7.76 -8.87
C ARG A 234 -20.94 6.48 -8.07
N ASN A 235 -21.81 5.64 -8.53
CA ASN A 235 -21.88 4.28 -8.04
C ASN A 235 -21.45 3.34 -9.18
N ILE A 236 -20.15 3.10 -9.28
CA ILE A 236 -19.57 2.24 -10.29
C ILE A 236 -19.58 0.81 -9.75
N LEU A 237 -20.13 -0.11 -10.55
CA LEU A 237 -20.07 -1.53 -10.26
C LEU A 237 -18.87 -2.13 -10.99
N TYR A 238 -18.05 -2.88 -10.28
CA TYR A 238 -16.89 -3.55 -10.82
C TYR A 238 -17.16 -5.05 -10.95
N ASP A 239 -16.91 -5.59 -12.12
CA ASP A 239 -17.03 -7.03 -12.38
C ASP A 239 -15.84 -7.79 -11.81
N ILE A 240 -14.67 -7.16 -11.84
CA ILE A 240 -13.44 -7.74 -11.33
C ILE A 240 -12.73 -6.71 -10.46
N VAL A 241 -12.38 -7.12 -9.26
CA VAL A 241 -11.52 -6.39 -8.34
C VAL A 241 -10.32 -7.26 -8.04
N GLN A 242 -9.15 -6.85 -8.53
CA GLN A 242 -7.92 -7.63 -8.41
C GLN A 242 -6.88 -6.87 -7.60
N PRO A 243 -6.67 -7.19 -6.32
CA PRO A 243 -5.54 -6.67 -5.58
C PRO A 243 -4.26 -7.38 -6.01
N ILE A 244 -3.20 -6.59 -6.11
CA ILE A 244 -1.83 -7.07 -6.27
C ILE A 244 -1.08 -6.68 -5.01
N ILE A 245 -0.50 -7.67 -4.33
CA ILE A 245 0.13 -7.48 -3.03
C ILE A 245 1.56 -7.99 -3.12
N GLY A 246 2.53 -7.08 -2.94
CA GLY A 246 3.92 -7.48 -2.75
C GLY A 246 4.07 -8.17 -1.40
N ASN A 247 4.47 -9.44 -1.40
CA ASN A 247 4.60 -10.20 -0.17
C ASN A 247 5.74 -11.21 -0.24
N VAL A 248 6.19 -11.63 0.94
CA VAL A 248 7.07 -12.78 1.14
C VAL A 248 6.44 -13.65 2.20
N ILE A 249 6.13 -14.89 1.86
CA ILE A 249 5.58 -15.89 2.78
C ILE A 249 6.70 -16.88 3.06
N HIS A 250 7.18 -16.91 4.29
CA HIS A 250 8.20 -17.85 4.74
C HIS A 250 7.60 -19.23 5.01
N GLN A 251 8.46 -20.23 5.05
CA GLN A 251 8.05 -21.61 5.36
C GLN A 251 7.22 -21.64 6.64
N ASP A 252 6.13 -22.40 6.61
CA ASP A 252 5.19 -22.61 7.70
C ASP A 252 4.42 -21.37 8.18
N THR A 253 4.65 -20.19 7.59
CA THR A 253 3.84 -19.02 7.87
C THR A 253 2.70 -18.88 6.84
N THR A 254 1.61 -18.21 7.21
CA THR A 254 0.49 -18.00 6.31
C THR A 254 0.08 -16.54 6.21
N LEU A 255 -0.36 -16.16 5.03
CA LEU A 255 -0.96 -14.87 4.73
C LEU A 255 -2.29 -15.12 4.01
N VAL A 256 -3.38 -14.73 4.66
CA VAL A 256 -4.73 -14.83 4.09
C VAL A 256 -5.26 -13.43 3.88
N GLY A 257 -5.96 -13.20 2.77
CA GLY A 257 -6.54 -11.90 2.46
C GLY A 257 -8.04 -12.00 2.22
N THR A 258 -8.74 -10.94 2.60
CA THR A 258 -10.12 -10.69 2.22
C THR A 258 -10.26 -9.24 1.75
N ILE A 259 -11.23 -8.97 0.89
CA ILE A 259 -11.52 -7.61 0.43
C ILE A 259 -13.02 -7.36 0.49
N ARG A 260 -13.38 -6.15 0.87
CA ARG A 260 -14.76 -5.66 0.88
C ARG A 260 -14.83 -4.18 0.56
N THR A 261 -16.02 -3.70 0.27
CA THR A 261 -16.29 -2.26 0.14
C THR A 261 -16.82 -1.71 1.47
N THR A 262 -16.64 -0.42 1.67
CA THR A 262 -17.19 0.31 2.82
C THR A 262 -17.69 1.69 2.38
N GLY A 263 -18.60 2.29 3.14
CA GLY A 263 -19.13 3.64 2.93
C GLY A 263 -18.13 4.77 3.16
N GLY A 264 -16.90 4.44 3.55
CA GLY A 264 -15.83 5.39 3.85
C GLY A 264 -14.58 4.63 4.30
N ARG A 265 -13.74 5.26 5.10
CA ARG A 265 -12.53 4.62 5.66
C ARG A 265 -12.82 3.75 6.90
N THR A 266 -14.06 3.71 7.35
CA THR A 266 -14.48 2.90 8.49
C THR A 266 -15.04 1.57 8.02
N LEU A 267 -14.69 0.50 8.71
CA LEU A 267 -15.23 -0.83 8.45
C LEU A 267 -16.70 -0.90 8.85
N GLU A 268 -17.53 -1.36 7.93
CA GLU A 268 -18.97 -1.58 8.18
C GLU A 268 -19.27 -3.08 8.15
N SER A 269 -19.92 -3.58 9.18
CA SER A 269 -20.23 -5.01 9.30
C SER A 269 -21.23 -5.54 8.28
N SER A 270 -21.96 -4.64 7.61
CA SER A 270 -22.96 -4.98 6.59
C SER A 270 -22.38 -5.17 5.19
N GLU A 271 -21.09 -4.88 5.00
CA GLU A 271 -20.47 -4.99 3.69
C GLU A 271 -20.13 -6.45 3.35
N THR A 272 -20.30 -6.81 2.08
CA THR A 272 -19.93 -8.14 1.60
C THR A 272 -18.42 -8.28 1.54
N GLU A 273 -17.91 -9.33 2.13
CA GLU A 273 -16.48 -9.65 2.15
C GLU A 273 -16.17 -10.78 1.14
N TYR A 274 -15.10 -10.60 0.38
CA TYR A 274 -14.65 -11.54 -0.63
C TYR A 274 -13.27 -12.07 -0.24
N SER A 275 -13.13 -13.39 -0.18
CA SER A 275 -11.84 -14.02 0.07
C SER A 275 -10.90 -13.84 -1.12
N LEU A 276 -9.64 -13.59 -0.83
CA LEU A 276 -8.57 -13.60 -1.81
C LEU A 276 -8.03 -15.02 -1.91
N GLU A 277 -7.96 -15.54 -3.12
CA GLU A 277 -7.22 -16.77 -3.36
C GLU A 277 -5.72 -16.48 -3.23
N SER A 278 -5.10 -17.06 -2.22
CA SER A 278 -3.67 -17.06 -2.06
C SER A 278 -3.11 -18.43 -2.44
N GLU A 279 -2.08 -18.45 -3.27
CA GLU A 279 -1.30 -19.68 -3.45
C GLU A 279 -0.32 -19.77 -2.27
N ASP A 280 -0.54 -20.69 -1.36
CA ASP A 280 0.16 -20.80 -0.09
C ASP A 280 1.61 -21.30 -0.19
N ASP A 281 2.10 -21.69 -1.37
CA ASP A 281 3.33 -22.46 -1.52
C ASP A 281 4.59 -21.65 -1.90
N ARG A 282 4.61 -20.35 -1.70
CA ARG A 282 5.82 -19.58 -2.02
C ARG A 282 6.83 -19.64 -0.90
N LYS A 283 7.71 -20.60 -1.02
CA LYS A 283 8.96 -20.61 -0.25
C LYS A 283 9.83 -19.44 -0.68
N PRO A 284 10.52 -18.77 0.25
CA PRO A 284 11.56 -17.84 -0.13
C PRO A 284 12.58 -18.60 -0.97
N VAL A 285 12.65 -18.29 -2.25
CA VAL A 285 13.70 -18.79 -3.12
C VAL A 285 14.94 -17.96 -2.83
N ALA A 286 16.10 -18.61 -2.89
CA ALA A 286 17.39 -17.99 -2.65
C ALA A 286 17.50 -16.53 -3.13
N LEU A 287 18.20 -15.73 -2.38
CA LEU A 287 18.45 -14.29 -2.46
C LEU A 287 18.86 -13.79 -3.85
N ASN A 288 17.92 -13.79 -4.76
CA ASN A 288 18.10 -13.24 -6.11
C ASN A 288 16.91 -12.34 -6.45
N SER A 289 16.81 -11.89 -7.68
CA SER A 289 15.71 -11.03 -8.16
C SER A 289 14.32 -11.63 -7.95
N ASP A 290 14.21 -12.94 -7.79
CA ASP A 290 12.95 -13.65 -7.59
C ASP A 290 12.53 -13.73 -6.12
N TYR A 291 13.38 -13.28 -5.21
CA TYR A 291 13.11 -13.23 -3.77
C TYR A 291 11.86 -12.40 -3.45
N TYR A 292 11.63 -11.37 -4.25
CA TYR A 292 10.51 -10.47 -4.12
C TYR A 292 9.48 -10.76 -5.20
N GLN A 293 8.50 -11.58 -4.89
CA GLN A 293 7.44 -11.89 -5.83
C GLN A 293 6.20 -11.06 -5.53
N THR A 294 5.65 -10.43 -6.56
CA THR A 294 4.31 -9.84 -6.52
C THR A 294 3.31 -10.91 -6.90
N LYS A 295 2.38 -11.18 -6.01
CA LYS A 295 1.31 -12.12 -6.26
C LYS A 295 0.02 -11.38 -6.58
N PRO A 296 -0.61 -11.58 -7.72
CA PRO A 296 -1.99 -11.15 -7.90
C PRO A 296 -2.89 -12.06 -7.06
N GLY A 297 -3.50 -11.50 -6.01
CA GLY A 297 -4.66 -12.10 -5.41
C GLY A 297 -5.87 -11.76 -6.28
N MET A 298 -6.53 -12.75 -6.85
CA MET A 298 -7.75 -12.53 -7.62
C MET A 298 -8.95 -12.72 -6.70
N ILE A 299 -9.82 -11.72 -6.65
CA ILE A 299 -11.16 -11.96 -6.15
C ILE A 299 -11.88 -12.67 -7.26
N ALA A 300 -12.26 -13.90 -7.04
CA ALA A 300 -13.29 -14.52 -7.86
C ALA A 300 -14.60 -13.80 -7.55
N SER A 301 -14.83 -12.66 -8.19
CA SER A 301 -16.18 -12.18 -8.34
C SER A 301 -16.85 -13.18 -9.29
N PRO A 302 -17.88 -13.92 -8.87
CA PRO A 302 -18.68 -14.66 -9.81
C PRO A 302 -19.16 -13.63 -10.83
N ILE A 303 -19.02 -13.96 -12.09
CA ILE A 303 -19.50 -13.18 -13.25
C ILE A 303 -21.04 -13.17 -13.20
N ASN A 304 -21.57 -12.59 -12.17
CA ASN A 304 -22.99 -12.51 -11.94
C ASN A 304 -23.27 -11.08 -11.46
N GLU A 305 -23.98 -10.34 -12.27
CA GLU A 305 -24.36 -8.94 -12.03
C GLU A 305 -24.91 -8.67 -10.62
N THR A 306 -25.40 -9.71 -9.92
CA THR A 306 -25.91 -9.59 -8.55
C THR A 306 -24.83 -9.49 -7.46
N ASN A 307 -23.56 -9.74 -7.79
CA ASN A 307 -22.45 -9.77 -6.84
C ASN A 307 -21.36 -8.76 -7.17
N GLU A 308 -21.67 -7.76 -7.96
CA GLU A 308 -20.72 -6.69 -8.29
C GLU A 308 -20.37 -5.84 -7.07
N MET A 309 -19.11 -5.51 -6.94
CA MET A 309 -18.66 -4.57 -5.91
C MET A 309 -18.95 -3.13 -6.31
N SER A 310 -19.55 -2.36 -5.41
CA SER A 310 -19.83 -0.95 -5.64
C SER A 310 -18.57 -0.10 -5.45
N GLY A 311 -18.19 0.62 -6.49
CA GLY A 311 -17.03 1.53 -6.48
C GLY A 311 -17.31 2.93 -5.95
N SER A 312 -18.52 3.21 -5.45
CA SER A 312 -18.80 4.48 -4.75
C SER A 312 -18.22 4.54 -3.35
N LYS A 313 -17.72 3.42 -2.86
CA LYS A 313 -17.20 3.24 -1.51
C LYS A 313 -15.71 2.96 -1.54
N SER A 314 -15.06 3.08 -0.40
CA SER A 314 -13.69 2.63 -0.21
C SER A 314 -13.62 1.11 -0.27
N PHE A 315 -12.48 0.61 -0.66
CA PHE A 315 -12.14 -0.80 -0.52
C PHE A 315 -11.35 -1.01 0.76
N VAL A 316 -11.67 -2.05 1.49
CA VAL A 316 -10.90 -2.52 2.64
C VAL A 316 -10.29 -3.86 2.29
N LEU A 317 -8.98 -3.90 2.28
CA LEU A 317 -8.21 -5.13 2.20
C LEU A 317 -7.80 -5.52 3.62
N ASN A 318 -8.28 -6.66 4.09
CA ASN A 318 -7.84 -7.27 5.33
C ASN A 318 -6.84 -8.37 5.01
N LEU A 319 -5.66 -8.30 5.62
CA LEU A 319 -4.60 -9.29 5.51
C LEU A 319 -4.33 -9.86 6.89
N SER A 320 -4.57 -11.14 7.06
CA SER A 320 -4.31 -11.89 8.29
C SER A 320 -3.00 -12.64 8.17
N LEU A 321 -2.06 -12.30 9.04
CA LEU A 321 -0.71 -12.88 9.13
C LEU A 321 -0.67 -13.87 10.29
N TYR A 322 -0.10 -15.03 10.05
CA TYR A 322 0.03 -16.07 11.07
C TYR A 322 1.43 -16.66 11.09
N THR A 323 1.97 -16.81 12.28
CA THR A 323 3.24 -17.47 12.57
C THR A 323 2.97 -18.66 13.49
N PRO A 324 3.30 -19.90 13.09
CA PRO A 324 3.02 -21.08 13.90
C PRO A 324 3.93 -21.17 15.11
N PHE A 325 3.55 -22.00 16.08
CA PHE A 325 4.35 -22.28 17.26
C PHE A 325 5.74 -22.83 16.88
N GLY A 326 6.78 -22.30 17.51
CA GLY A 326 8.18 -22.67 17.26
C GLY A 326 8.86 -21.90 16.11
N ALA A 327 8.16 -20.95 15.46
CA ALA A 327 8.70 -20.16 14.34
C ALA A 327 8.76 -18.66 14.66
N ASN A 328 9.00 -18.27 15.90
CA ASN A 328 8.97 -16.87 16.37
C ASN A 328 10.01 -15.95 15.71
N ASN A 329 10.89 -16.46 14.92
CA ASN A 329 11.88 -15.73 14.11
C ASN A 329 11.40 -15.45 12.68
N LEU A 330 10.23 -15.95 12.28
CA LEU A 330 9.65 -15.78 10.95
C LEU A 330 8.27 -15.12 11.05
N SER A 331 7.91 -14.37 10.03
CA SER A 331 6.57 -13.81 9.82
C SER A 331 6.36 -13.58 8.34
N PRO A 332 5.13 -13.66 7.82
CA PRO A 332 4.84 -13.13 6.51
C PRO A 332 5.23 -11.64 6.45
N VAL A 333 5.69 -11.18 5.31
CA VAL A 333 6.06 -9.79 5.07
C VAL A 333 5.21 -9.23 3.95
N ILE A 334 4.67 -8.03 4.16
CA ILE A 334 3.89 -7.28 3.17
C ILE A 334 4.68 -6.05 2.76
N ASP A 335 4.89 -5.87 1.45
CA ASP A 335 5.48 -4.65 0.91
C ASP A 335 4.39 -3.69 0.44
N THR A 336 4.06 -2.73 1.27
CA THR A 336 3.05 -1.72 0.97
C THR A 336 3.43 -0.80 -0.18
N SER A 337 4.71 -0.74 -0.57
CA SER A 337 5.17 0.03 -1.74
C SER A 337 4.90 -0.69 -3.07
N LYS A 338 4.61 -1.99 -3.02
CA LYS A 338 4.30 -2.84 -4.18
C LYS A 338 2.87 -3.36 -4.12
N MET A 339 1.95 -2.47 -3.80
CA MET A 339 0.53 -2.80 -3.75
C MET A 339 -0.23 -1.98 -4.78
N SER A 340 -1.18 -2.61 -5.44
CA SER A 340 -2.12 -1.96 -6.34
C SER A 340 -3.47 -2.68 -6.34
N LEU A 341 -4.49 -1.95 -6.75
CA LEU A 341 -5.83 -2.48 -6.90
C LEU A 341 -6.28 -2.24 -8.35
N HIS A 342 -6.50 -3.31 -9.10
CA HIS A 342 -7.02 -3.24 -10.44
C HIS A 342 -8.53 -3.41 -10.41
N LEU A 343 -9.22 -2.40 -10.91
CA LEU A 343 -10.68 -2.36 -10.98
C LEU A 343 -11.10 -2.47 -12.44
N ILE A 344 -11.86 -3.49 -12.78
CA ILE A 344 -12.31 -3.76 -14.15
C ILE A 344 -13.82 -3.73 -14.17
N GLN A 345 -14.35 -2.95 -15.08
CA GLN A 345 -15.77 -2.85 -15.39
C GLN A 345 -16.03 -3.34 -16.80
N ASN A 346 -16.91 -4.30 -16.95
CA ASN A 346 -17.37 -4.74 -18.26
C ASN A 346 -18.46 -3.78 -18.77
N ARG A 347 -18.14 -2.98 -19.76
CA ARG A 347 -19.08 -2.07 -20.42
C ARG A 347 -19.69 -2.65 -21.71
N LEU A 348 -19.22 -3.80 -22.11
CA LEU A 348 -19.73 -4.46 -23.31
C LEU A 348 -20.88 -5.38 -22.90
N THR A 349 -22.10 -4.93 -23.09
CA THR A 349 -23.23 -5.85 -23.16
C THR A 349 -23.07 -6.67 -24.44
N ASN A 350 -22.81 -7.94 -24.30
CA ASN A 350 -22.90 -8.88 -25.42
C ASN A 350 -24.35 -8.91 -25.85
N PRO A 351 -24.72 -8.37 -27.02
CA PRO A 351 -26.04 -8.63 -27.53
C PRO A 351 -26.08 -10.12 -27.92
N ILE A 352 -26.59 -10.92 -27.05
CA ILE A 352 -26.96 -12.28 -27.41
C ILE A 352 -28.14 -12.13 -28.35
N SER A 353 -27.90 -12.36 -29.62
CA SER A 353 -28.88 -12.49 -30.66
C SER A 353 -29.75 -13.72 -30.44
#